data_4416cd6f6f9bd38f9eff472666cdfcc0
#
_entry.id   4416cd6f6f9bd38f9eff472666cdfcc0
#
_cell.length_a   1.000
_cell.length_b   1.000
_cell.length_c   1.000
_cell.angle_alpha   90.00
_cell.angle_beta   90.00
_cell.angle_gamma   90.00
#
_symmetry.space_group_name_H-M   'P 1'
#
loop_
_entity.id
_entity.type
_entity.pdbx_description
1 polymer ?
#
loop_
_entity_poly.entity_id
_entity_poly.type
_entity_poly.pdbx_seq_one_letter_code
_entity_poly.pdbx_strand_id
1 'polypeptide(L)'
;MVNQEYYNLGTAPSVIRQLFAYGLEQAAKVGADKVYDYSLGNPSIPAPKKVNESIKKIVDEMDSIKLHGYSMAAGFDTARAAVAKDLANRFGLDVKASELFFTCGAAPALISIIKALIVDADSEIMAVAPFFPEYRPFVNANGGKLVVVPADTKAFQIHLDEVEKRITKNTQGIIINSPNNPSGVVYTEETLKGLAALLERKSAVYGHPIYIIADEPYRELVYGGVKVPFIPCLYKNTIVCYSYSKSLSLPGERIGYVYVPGFADDADAVYAAIAGAARIMGHVCPPTLMQKVIEYCAEERPDLVAYDENRNLLYNSLREMGYECAKPDGAFYLFVKAPNGDANAFSEKAKLEHNLLVVPADGFGCPGYFRLSYCVANDMIQRSLPAFKAMIESYK
;
A
#
# COMPACT_ATOMS: atom_id res chain seq x y z
N MET A 1 -22.17 11.89 24.34
CA MET A 1 -22.02 10.43 24.05
C MET A 1 -21.54 10.31 22.62
N VAL A 2 -20.42 9.60 22.37
CA VAL A 2 -19.81 9.43 21.05
C VAL A 2 -19.54 7.93 20.80
N ASN A 3 -19.35 7.55 19.54
CA ASN A 3 -18.90 6.19 19.21
C ASN A 3 -17.49 5.98 19.79
N GLN A 4 -17.36 5.04 20.72
CA GLN A 4 -16.12 4.80 21.47
C GLN A 4 -14.99 4.25 20.59
N GLU A 5 -15.32 3.45 19.57
CA GLU A 5 -14.32 2.94 18.63
C GLU A 5 -13.68 4.08 17.83
N TYR A 6 -14.49 4.97 17.28
CA TYR A 6 -13.99 6.14 16.54
C TYR A 6 -13.28 7.15 17.44
N TYR A 7 -13.75 7.32 18.68
CA TYR A 7 -13.03 8.11 19.67
C TYR A 7 -11.62 7.56 19.91
N ASN A 8 -11.50 6.26 20.12
CA ASN A 8 -10.21 5.60 20.33
C ASN A 8 -9.30 5.72 19.13
N LEU A 9 -9.81 5.52 17.91
CA LEU A 9 -9.04 5.72 16.67
C LEU A 9 -8.56 7.16 16.49
N GLY A 10 -9.36 8.13 16.92
CA GLY A 10 -9.02 9.56 16.84
C GLY A 10 -8.03 10.03 17.91
N THR A 11 -8.04 9.41 19.09
CA THR A 11 -7.19 9.79 20.23
C THR A 11 -5.92 8.98 20.36
N ALA A 12 -5.87 7.78 19.80
CA ALA A 12 -4.68 6.91 19.77
C ALA A 12 -4.06 6.92 18.38
N PRO A 13 -3.15 7.84 18.06
CA PRO A 13 -2.46 7.84 16.77
C PRO A 13 -1.68 6.53 16.59
N SER A 14 -1.59 6.05 15.34
CA SER A 14 -0.80 4.85 15.04
C SER A 14 0.66 5.00 15.48
N VAL A 15 1.33 3.89 15.78
CA VAL A 15 2.75 3.88 16.19
C VAL A 15 3.61 4.65 15.18
N ILE A 16 3.32 4.55 13.89
CA ILE A 16 4.02 5.31 12.84
C ILE A 16 3.90 6.82 13.08
N ARG A 17 2.69 7.32 13.35
CA ARG A 17 2.47 8.76 13.62
C ARG A 17 3.06 9.21 14.94
N GLN A 18 3.04 8.37 15.96
CA GLN A 18 3.67 8.67 17.25
C GLN A 18 5.19 8.81 17.11
N LEU A 19 5.84 7.87 16.39
CA LEU A 19 7.28 7.94 16.15
C LEU A 19 7.64 9.16 15.29
N PHE A 20 6.87 9.46 14.26
CA PHE A 20 7.10 10.65 13.44
C PHE A 20 7.00 11.95 14.25
N ALA A 21 5.94 12.09 15.07
CA ALA A 21 5.77 13.25 15.95
C ALA A 21 6.94 13.38 16.95
N TYR A 22 7.34 12.26 17.58
CA TYR A 22 8.52 12.22 18.45
C TYR A 22 9.78 12.64 17.71
N GLY A 23 9.99 12.18 16.47
CA GLY A 23 11.14 12.54 15.64
C GLY A 23 11.23 14.05 15.39
N LEU A 24 10.12 14.70 15.11
CA LEU A 24 10.06 16.16 14.93
C LEU A 24 10.42 16.91 16.23
N GLU A 25 9.87 16.49 17.37
CA GLU A 25 10.16 17.08 18.67
C GLU A 25 11.63 16.88 19.06
N GLN A 26 12.17 15.69 18.82
CA GLN A 26 13.56 15.38 19.14
C GLN A 26 14.53 16.14 18.22
N ALA A 27 14.21 16.24 16.92
CA ALA A 27 15.00 17.04 15.98
C ALA A 27 15.10 18.52 16.39
N ALA A 28 14.05 19.08 16.95
CA ALA A 28 14.06 20.45 17.49
C ALA A 28 14.96 20.60 18.71
N LYS A 29 15.18 19.54 19.50
CA LYS A 29 16.00 19.55 20.73
C LYS A 29 17.50 19.31 20.46
N VAL A 30 17.81 18.33 19.60
CA VAL A 30 19.19 17.85 19.43
C VAL A 30 19.80 18.15 18.05
N GLY A 31 19.01 18.66 17.12
CA GLY A 31 19.35 18.86 15.71
C GLY A 31 18.83 17.74 14.81
N ALA A 32 18.32 18.10 13.63
CA ALA A 32 17.74 17.15 12.68
C ALA A 32 18.75 16.12 12.14
N ASP A 33 20.01 16.49 12.09
CA ASP A 33 21.12 15.63 11.66
C ASP A 33 21.44 14.48 12.63
N LYS A 34 20.91 14.54 13.87
CA LYS A 34 21.10 13.55 14.95
C LYS A 34 19.86 12.67 15.17
N VAL A 35 18.84 12.79 14.36
CA VAL A 35 17.63 11.95 14.42
C VAL A 35 17.52 11.13 13.16
N TYR A 36 17.41 9.82 13.30
CA TYR A 36 17.37 8.85 12.21
C TYR A 36 15.97 8.28 12.09
N ASP A 37 15.09 9.00 11.38
CA ASP A 37 13.66 8.64 11.26
C ASP A 37 13.38 7.76 10.05
N TYR A 38 13.15 6.47 10.31
CA TYR A 38 12.71 5.47 9.34
C TYR A 38 11.22 5.14 9.45
N SER A 39 10.44 5.94 10.19
CA SER A 39 9.04 5.60 10.51
C SER A 39 8.08 5.83 9.34
N LEU A 40 8.21 6.94 8.61
CA LEU A 40 7.24 7.37 7.62
C LEU A 40 7.63 6.97 6.19
N GLY A 41 6.71 6.30 5.49
CA GLY A 41 6.86 5.98 4.06
C GLY A 41 6.41 7.12 3.16
N ASN A 42 7.07 8.27 3.24
CA ASN A 42 6.80 9.42 2.37
C ASN A 42 7.85 9.47 1.25
N PRO A 43 7.45 9.51 -0.05
CA PRO A 43 8.41 9.60 -1.15
C PRO A 43 9.40 10.74 -0.95
N SER A 44 10.70 10.46 -1.15
CA SER A 44 11.80 11.43 -1.04
C SER A 44 12.43 11.79 -2.40
N ILE A 45 11.94 11.21 -3.49
CA ILE A 45 12.28 11.60 -4.85
C ILE A 45 11.26 12.59 -5.40
N PRO A 46 11.65 13.55 -6.26
CA PRO A 46 10.71 14.49 -6.86
C PRO A 46 9.73 13.79 -7.79
N ALA A 47 8.53 14.37 -7.95
CA ALA A 47 7.63 13.98 -9.01
C ALA A 47 8.29 14.14 -10.39
N PRO A 48 7.94 13.32 -11.39
CA PRO A 48 8.41 13.50 -12.76
C PRO A 48 8.17 14.94 -13.25
N LYS A 49 9.12 15.52 -14.00
CA LYS A 49 9.04 16.91 -14.51
C LYS A 49 7.72 17.19 -15.23
N LYS A 50 7.25 16.22 -15.99
CA LYS A 50 5.99 16.29 -16.74
C LYS A 50 4.76 16.57 -15.86
N VAL A 51 4.78 16.18 -14.59
CA VAL A 51 3.70 16.51 -13.64
C VAL A 51 3.57 18.03 -13.50
N ASN A 52 4.68 18.72 -13.15
CA ASN A 52 4.67 20.17 -12.99
C ASN A 52 4.41 20.92 -14.30
N GLU A 53 4.94 20.42 -15.42
CA GLU A 53 4.69 20.96 -16.77
C GLU A 53 3.20 20.84 -17.12
N SER A 54 2.58 19.69 -16.85
CA SER A 54 1.15 19.46 -17.07
C SER A 54 0.28 20.37 -16.21
N ILE A 55 0.61 20.54 -14.92
CA ILE A 55 -0.13 21.46 -14.03
C ILE A 55 -0.14 22.87 -14.61
N LYS A 56 1.03 23.39 -14.99
CA LYS A 56 1.14 24.73 -15.58
C LYS A 56 0.31 24.86 -16.85
N LYS A 57 0.48 23.91 -17.77
CA LYS A 57 -0.27 23.89 -19.03
C LYS A 57 -1.79 23.86 -18.80
N ILE A 58 -2.26 22.99 -17.90
CA ILE A 58 -3.69 22.84 -17.60
C ILE A 58 -4.26 24.15 -17.04
N VAL A 59 -3.55 24.78 -16.10
CA VAL A 59 -3.99 26.04 -15.47
C VAL A 59 -3.99 27.20 -16.48
N ASP A 60 -3.03 27.24 -17.39
CA ASP A 60 -2.90 28.31 -18.38
C ASP A 60 -3.90 28.16 -19.55
N GLU A 61 -4.22 26.94 -19.98
CA GLU A 61 -4.99 26.69 -21.20
C GLU A 61 -6.47 26.33 -20.94
N MET A 62 -6.83 25.79 -19.77
CA MET A 62 -8.20 25.39 -19.49
C MET A 62 -9.04 26.53 -18.93
N ASP A 63 -10.30 26.58 -19.37
CA ASP A 63 -11.31 27.43 -18.75
C ASP A 63 -11.44 27.10 -17.25
N SER A 64 -11.35 28.14 -16.41
CA SER A 64 -11.32 28.00 -14.94
C SER A 64 -12.58 27.33 -14.39
N ILE A 65 -13.76 27.60 -14.95
CA ILE A 65 -15.01 27.00 -14.49
C ILE A 65 -15.02 25.50 -14.78
N LYS A 66 -14.53 25.10 -15.96
CA LYS A 66 -14.44 23.69 -16.36
C LYS A 66 -13.37 22.94 -15.55
N LEU A 67 -12.23 23.60 -15.27
CA LEU A 67 -11.13 22.99 -14.50
C LEU A 67 -11.53 22.75 -13.04
N HIS A 68 -12.19 23.74 -12.41
CA HIS A 68 -12.51 23.67 -10.98
C HIS A 68 -13.93 23.19 -10.69
N GLY A 69 -14.73 22.92 -11.72
CA GLY A 69 -16.06 22.34 -11.59
C GLY A 69 -16.02 20.85 -11.19
N TYR A 70 -17.15 20.34 -10.72
CA TYR A 70 -17.27 18.91 -10.46
C TYR A 70 -17.12 18.07 -11.72
N SER A 71 -16.37 16.97 -11.64
CA SER A 71 -16.43 15.90 -12.64
C SER A 71 -17.58 14.94 -12.34
N MET A 72 -17.82 13.99 -13.23
CA MET A 72 -18.60 12.79 -12.89
C MET A 72 -17.94 12.05 -11.72
N ALA A 73 -18.73 11.33 -10.94
CA ALA A 73 -18.24 10.60 -9.75
C ALA A 73 -17.10 9.62 -10.08
N ALA A 74 -17.19 8.96 -11.23
CA ALA A 74 -16.14 8.03 -11.70
C ALA A 74 -14.85 8.74 -12.19
N GLY A 75 -14.87 10.06 -12.33
CA GLY A 75 -13.80 10.86 -12.91
C GLY A 75 -14.01 11.18 -14.40
N PHE A 76 -13.14 12.03 -14.96
CA PHE A 76 -13.19 12.39 -16.39
C PHE A 76 -12.94 11.19 -17.29
N ASP A 77 -13.73 11.05 -18.34
CA ASP A 77 -13.62 9.95 -19.31
C ASP A 77 -12.23 9.93 -19.98
N THR A 78 -11.69 11.10 -20.31
CA THR A 78 -10.37 11.25 -20.93
C THR A 78 -9.24 10.76 -20.02
N ALA A 79 -9.32 11.05 -18.72
CA ALA A 79 -8.34 10.60 -17.74
C ALA A 79 -8.45 9.08 -17.51
N ARG A 80 -9.68 8.54 -17.42
CA ARG A 80 -9.92 7.08 -17.32
C ARG A 80 -9.43 6.36 -18.58
N ALA A 81 -9.65 6.93 -19.76
CA ALA A 81 -9.16 6.36 -21.02
C ALA A 81 -7.63 6.34 -21.10
N ALA A 82 -6.93 7.36 -20.58
CA ALA A 82 -5.47 7.38 -20.52
C ALA A 82 -4.93 6.26 -19.62
N VAL A 83 -5.55 6.03 -18.45
CA VAL A 83 -5.20 4.92 -17.55
C VAL A 83 -5.51 3.57 -18.18
N ALA A 84 -6.67 3.42 -18.80
CA ALA A 84 -7.07 2.19 -19.50
C ALA A 84 -6.05 1.82 -20.58
N LYS A 85 -5.61 2.80 -21.37
CA LYS A 85 -4.58 2.63 -22.39
C LYS A 85 -3.24 2.19 -21.81
N ASP A 86 -2.77 2.81 -20.70
CA ASP A 86 -1.53 2.40 -20.03
C ASP A 86 -1.61 0.95 -19.56
N LEU A 87 -2.70 0.57 -18.90
CA LEU A 87 -2.91 -0.80 -18.42
C LEU A 87 -2.97 -1.80 -19.58
N ALA A 88 -3.72 -1.49 -20.65
CA ALA A 88 -3.82 -2.35 -21.84
C ALA A 88 -2.45 -2.57 -22.49
N ASN A 89 -1.67 -1.50 -22.69
CA ASN A 89 -0.35 -1.57 -23.29
C ASN A 89 0.65 -2.39 -22.46
N ARG A 90 0.56 -2.30 -21.14
CA ARG A 90 1.49 -2.97 -20.22
C ARG A 90 1.19 -4.44 -20.02
N PHE A 91 -0.08 -4.77 -19.93
CA PHE A 91 -0.50 -6.10 -19.46
C PHE A 91 -1.23 -6.93 -20.52
N GLY A 92 -1.50 -6.35 -21.70
CA GLY A 92 -2.13 -7.06 -22.81
C GLY A 92 -3.62 -7.39 -22.59
N LEU A 93 -4.29 -6.67 -21.69
CA LEU A 93 -5.72 -6.80 -21.44
C LEU A 93 -6.53 -5.75 -22.21
N ASP A 94 -7.76 -6.09 -22.61
CA ASP A 94 -8.71 -5.11 -23.16
C ASP A 94 -9.35 -4.34 -21.99
N VAL A 95 -8.67 -3.30 -21.51
CA VAL A 95 -9.15 -2.46 -20.41
C VAL A 95 -9.96 -1.29 -20.95
N LYS A 96 -11.18 -1.11 -20.43
CA LYS A 96 -12.08 -0.03 -20.83
C LYS A 96 -12.11 1.09 -19.78
N ALA A 97 -12.28 2.32 -20.23
CA ALA A 97 -12.45 3.47 -19.33
C ALA A 97 -13.66 3.30 -18.37
N SER A 98 -14.70 2.60 -18.81
CA SER A 98 -15.89 2.30 -17.99
C SER A 98 -15.63 1.35 -16.81
N GLU A 99 -14.53 0.62 -16.83
CA GLU A 99 -14.09 -0.31 -15.77
C GLU A 99 -13.26 0.38 -14.68
N LEU A 100 -12.96 1.67 -14.85
CA LEU A 100 -12.16 2.48 -13.95
C LEU A 100 -13.01 3.48 -13.17
N PHE A 101 -12.77 3.56 -11.86
CA PHE A 101 -13.39 4.53 -10.96
C PHE A 101 -12.28 5.29 -10.22
N PHE A 102 -12.13 6.59 -10.47
CA PHE A 102 -11.11 7.41 -9.82
C PHE A 102 -11.47 7.71 -8.37
N THR A 103 -10.44 7.75 -7.52
CA THR A 103 -10.57 7.94 -6.07
C THR A 103 -9.56 8.95 -5.53
N CYS A 104 -9.79 9.44 -4.31
CA CYS A 104 -8.83 10.29 -3.59
C CYS A 104 -7.64 9.46 -3.02
N GLY A 105 -7.00 8.64 -3.85
CA GLY A 105 -5.92 7.71 -3.49
C GLY A 105 -6.44 6.34 -3.06
N ALA A 106 -5.49 5.46 -2.65
CA ALA A 106 -5.79 4.06 -2.36
C ALA A 106 -6.68 3.84 -1.11
N ALA A 107 -6.55 4.64 -0.05
CA ALA A 107 -7.32 4.41 1.17
C ALA A 107 -8.85 4.53 0.95
N PRO A 108 -9.38 5.60 0.33
CA PRO A 108 -10.80 5.65 -0.03
C PRO A 108 -11.21 4.56 -1.03
N ALA A 109 -10.31 4.16 -1.96
CA ALA A 109 -10.57 3.04 -2.86
C ALA A 109 -10.78 1.72 -2.10
N LEU A 110 -9.86 1.38 -1.21
CA LEU A 110 -9.95 0.18 -0.36
C LEU A 110 -11.23 0.18 0.49
N ILE A 111 -11.53 1.31 1.16
CA ILE A 111 -12.74 1.42 1.97
C ILE A 111 -14.00 1.22 1.12
N SER A 112 -14.05 1.77 -0.11
CA SER A 112 -15.18 1.59 -1.04
C SER A 112 -15.33 0.14 -1.47
N ILE A 113 -14.20 -0.54 -1.81
CA ILE A 113 -14.19 -1.95 -2.19
C ILE A 113 -14.64 -2.83 -1.03
N ILE A 114 -14.05 -2.64 0.15
CA ILE A 114 -14.38 -3.42 1.36
C ILE A 114 -15.87 -3.26 1.70
N LYS A 115 -16.36 -2.00 1.70
CA LYS A 115 -17.76 -1.72 1.99
C LYS A 115 -18.72 -2.35 0.98
N ALA A 116 -18.35 -2.37 -0.30
CA ALA A 116 -19.15 -2.99 -1.36
C ALA A 116 -19.22 -4.52 -1.24
N LEU A 117 -18.16 -5.16 -0.73
CA LEU A 117 -18.09 -6.62 -0.57
C LEU A 117 -18.64 -7.13 0.76
N ILE A 118 -18.77 -6.28 1.78
CA ILE A 118 -19.40 -6.68 3.06
C ILE A 118 -20.92 -6.65 2.87
N VAL A 119 -21.53 -7.83 2.77
CA VAL A 119 -22.97 -8.00 2.55
C VAL A 119 -23.77 -8.13 3.85
N ASP A 120 -23.11 -8.56 4.94
CA ASP A 120 -23.68 -8.72 6.28
C ASP A 120 -22.61 -8.66 7.37
N ALA A 121 -22.99 -8.79 8.63
CA ALA A 121 -22.09 -8.75 9.77
C ALA A 121 -21.19 -10.00 9.92
N ASP A 122 -21.47 -11.06 9.18
CA ASP A 122 -20.67 -12.29 9.17
C ASP A 122 -19.63 -12.27 8.02
N SER A 123 -19.73 -11.33 7.11
CA SER A 123 -18.81 -11.18 5.99
C SER A 123 -17.35 -11.02 6.46
N GLU A 124 -16.47 -11.79 5.85
CA GLU A 124 -15.05 -11.86 6.18
C GLU A 124 -14.20 -11.29 5.03
N ILE A 125 -13.24 -10.44 5.38
CA ILE A 125 -12.16 -10.01 4.48
C ILE A 125 -10.86 -10.54 5.06
N MET A 126 -10.09 -11.26 4.25
CA MET A 126 -8.80 -11.80 4.67
C MET A 126 -7.66 -10.80 4.39
N ALA A 127 -6.63 -10.80 5.23
CA ALA A 127 -5.37 -10.12 4.97
C ALA A 127 -4.18 -11.03 5.29
N VAL A 128 -3.19 -11.05 4.41
CA VAL A 128 -1.97 -11.84 4.58
C VAL A 128 -0.95 -11.02 5.36
N ALA A 129 -0.55 -11.51 6.54
CA ALA A 129 0.50 -10.86 7.32
C ALA A 129 1.90 -11.08 6.67
N PRO A 130 2.80 -10.10 6.78
CA PRO A 130 2.57 -8.79 7.34
C PRO A 130 1.75 -7.89 6.39
N PHE A 131 0.83 -7.11 6.93
CA PHE A 131 -0.10 -6.28 6.16
C PHE A 131 -0.15 -4.83 6.68
N PHE A 132 -0.62 -3.92 5.85
CA PHE A 132 -0.80 -2.51 6.23
C PHE A 132 -1.82 -2.38 7.37
N PRO A 133 -1.47 -1.78 8.53
CA PRO A 133 -2.31 -1.81 9.74
C PRO A 133 -3.72 -1.26 9.57
N GLU A 134 -3.92 -0.31 8.63
CA GLU A 134 -5.21 0.31 8.40
C GLU A 134 -6.25 -0.63 7.76
N TYR A 135 -5.86 -1.81 7.26
CA TYR A 135 -6.85 -2.78 6.78
C TYR A 135 -7.81 -3.21 7.88
N ARG A 136 -7.33 -3.31 9.12
CA ARG A 136 -8.17 -3.68 10.26
C ARG A 136 -9.28 -2.66 10.54
N PRO A 137 -8.99 -1.37 10.77
CA PRO A 137 -10.05 -0.38 10.93
C PRO A 137 -10.93 -0.23 9.68
N PHE A 138 -10.38 -0.40 8.45
CA PHE A 138 -11.19 -0.33 7.23
C PHE A 138 -12.24 -1.45 7.17
N VAL A 139 -11.90 -2.67 7.56
CA VAL A 139 -12.84 -3.80 7.59
C VAL A 139 -13.84 -3.64 8.73
N ASN A 140 -13.36 -3.39 9.95
CA ASN A 140 -14.20 -3.31 11.14
C ASN A 140 -15.22 -2.16 11.06
N ALA A 141 -14.78 -0.96 10.62
CA ALA A 141 -15.68 0.20 10.50
C ALA A 141 -16.78 0.01 9.44
N ASN A 142 -16.59 -0.91 8.51
CA ASN A 142 -17.61 -1.29 7.53
C ASN A 142 -18.49 -2.47 7.97
N GLY A 143 -18.30 -2.97 9.19
CA GLY A 143 -19.15 -4.01 9.79
C GLY A 143 -18.74 -5.45 9.45
N GLY A 144 -17.61 -5.65 8.76
CA GLY A 144 -17.05 -6.96 8.46
C GLY A 144 -16.04 -7.46 9.49
N LYS A 145 -15.54 -8.67 9.28
CA LYS A 145 -14.53 -9.33 10.13
C LYS A 145 -13.22 -9.46 9.37
N LEU A 146 -12.11 -8.92 9.95
CA LEU A 146 -10.78 -9.16 9.38
C LEU A 146 -10.26 -10.52 9.83
N VAL A 147 -10.01 -11.42 8.87
CA VAL A 147 -9.36 -12.72 9.08
C VAL A 147 -7.89 -12.62 8.69
N VAL A 148 -7.00 -12.77 9.65
CA VAL A 148 -5.55 -12.67 9.44
C VAL A 148 -4.96 -14.01 9.05
N VAL A 149 -4.31 -14.09 7.91
CA VAL A 149 -3.46 -15.21 7.50
C VAL A 149 -2.05 -14.98 8.07
N PRO A 150 -1.50 -15.93 8.86
CA PRO A 150 -0.16 -15.79 9.43
C PRO A 150 0.93 -15.56 8.39
N ALA A 151 1.96 -14.81 8.76
CA ALA A 151 3.10 -14.55 7.89
C ALA A 151 3.93 -15.82 7.66
N ASP A 152 4.35 -16.05 6.41
CA ASP A 152 5.50 -16.89 6.11
C ASP A 152 6.78 -16.09 6.40
N THR A 153 7.40 -16.33 7.56
CA THR A 153 8.60 -15.60 7.96
C THR A 153 9.88 -16.08 7.29
N LYS A 154 9.81 -17.09 6.41
CA LYS A 154 10.97 -17.57 5.64
C LYS A 154 11.18 -16.78 4.36
N ALA A 155 10.11 -16.59 3.59
CA ALA A 155 10.16 -15.92 2.29
C ALA A 155 9.20 -14.73 2.17
N PHE A 156 8.33 -14.53 3.15
CA PHE A 156 7.24 -13.53 3.12
C PHE A 156 6.35 -13.68 1.89
N GLN A 157 6.19 -14.90 1.38
CA GLN A 157 5.21 -15.25 0.37
C GLN A 157 3.86 -15.59 1.03
N ILE A 158 2.81 -15.82 0.22
CA ILE A 158 1.50 -16.19 0.74
C ILE A 158 1.54 -17.67 1.18
N HIS A 159 1.20 -17.93 2.44
CA HIS A 159 1.11 -19.28 2.97
C HIS A 159 -0.23 -19.92 2.59
N LEU A 160 -0.29 -20.59 1.43
CA LEU A 160 -1.53 -21.09 0.84
C LEU A 160 -2.31 -22.04 1.75
N ASP A 161 -1.62 -22.94 2.45
CA ASP A 161 -2.26 -23.87 3.43
C ASP A 161 -2.94 -23.10 4.56
N GLU A 162 -2.35 -22.00 5.03
CA GLU A 162 -2.94 -21.16 6.06
C GLU A 162 -4.12 -20.32 5.53
N VAL A 163 -4.08 -19.94 4.26
CA VAL A 163 -5.23 -19.34 3.57
C VAL A 163 -6.36 -20.35 3.50
N GLU A 164 -6.09 -21.58 3.02
CA GLU A 164 -7.11 -22.64 2.88
C GLU A 164 -7.80 -23.00 4.18
N LYS A 165 -7.06 -23.07 5.28
CA LYS A 165 -7.60 -23.36 6.63
C LYS A 165 -8.55 -22.27 7.13
N ARG A 166 -8.42 -21.02 6.66
CA ARG A 166 -9.17 -19.87 7.17
C ARG A 166 -10.28 -19.39 6.26
N ILE A 167 -10.30 -19.82 5.00
CA ILE A 167 -11.39 -19.51 4.08
C ILE A 167 -12.66 -20.22 4.56
N THR A 168 -13.74 -19.46 4.72
CA THR A 168 -15.08 -19.96 5.06
C THR A 168 -16.08 -19.57 3.99
N LYS A 169 -17.32 -20.03 4.11
CA LYS A 169 -18.43 -19.60 3.26
C LYS A 169 -18.77 -18.10 3.37
N ASN A 170 -18.28 -17.43 4.39
CA ASN A 170 -18.50 -16.00 4.62
C ASN A 170 -17.38 -15.14 4.04
N THR A 171 -16.31 -15.75 3.53
CA THR A 171 -15.16 -15.03 2.97
C THR A 171 -15.54 -14.37 1.64
N GLN A 172 -15.55 -13.03 1.62
CA GLN A 172 -15.88 -12.23 0.44
C GLN A 172 -14.65 -11.86 -0.39
N GLY A 173 -13.50 -11.71 0.27
CA GLY A 173 -12.27 -11.36 -0.43
C GLY A 173 -11.01 -11.49 0.42
N ILE A 174 -9.87 -11.40 -0.29
CA ILE A 174 -8.54 -11.40 0.31
C ILE A 174 -7.74 -10.19 -0.20
N ILE A 175 -7.17 -9.40 0.72
CA ILE A 175 -6.33 -8.25 0.35
C ILE A 175 -4.91 -8.74 0.11
N ILE A 176 -4.38 -8.41 -1.08
CA ILE A 176 -3.02 -8.70 -1.51
C ILE A 176 -2.31 -7.38 -1.80
N ASN A 177 -1.22 -7.10 -1.08
CA ASN A 177 -0.38 -5.92 -1.28
C ASN A 177 0.99 -6.36 -1.81
N SER A 178 1.26 -6.10 -3.09
CA SER A 178 2.53 -6.48 -3.76
C SER A 178 2.92 -5.45 -4.81
N PRO A 179 4.14 -4.89 -4.71
CA PRO A 179 5.16 -5.02 -3.64
C PRO A 179 4.61 -4.67 -2.25
N ASN A 180 5.07 -5.41 -1.23
CA ASN A 180 4.44 -5.41 0.08
C ASN A 180 4.94 -4.29 1.01
N ASN A 181 4.04 -3.67 1.72
CA ASN A 181 4.29 -2.88 2.91
C ASN A 181 3.83 -3.72 4.13
N PRO A 182 4.76 -4.21 4.99
CA PRO A 182 6.08 -3.66 5.28
C PRO A 182 7.28 -4.45 4.75
N SER A 183 7.10 -5.63 4.13
CA SER A 183 8.22 -6.56 3.89
C SER A 183 9.13 -6.16 2.71
N GLY A 184 8.64 -5.35 1.78
CA GLY A 184 9.34 -5.05 0.52
C GLY A 184 9.36 -6.20 -0.49
N VAL A 185 8.74 -7.33 -0.16
CA VAL A 185 8.75 -8.53 -1.01
C VAL A 185 7.71 -8.40 -2.12
N VAL A 186 8.02 -8.92 -3.30
CA VAL A 186 7.09 -9.12 -4.41
C VAL A 186 6.59 -10.57 -4.37
N TYR A 187 5.27 -10.77 -4.41
CA TYR A 187 4.72 -12.12 -4.51
C TYR A 187 5.00 -12.69 -5.90
N THR A 188 5.47 -13.95 -5.92
CA THR A 188 5.79 -14.65 -7.17
C THR A 188 4.53 -15.00 -7.94
N GLU A 189 4.68 -15.11 -9.26
CA GLU A 189 3.58 -15.56 -10.13
C GLU A 189 3.08 -16.95 -9.74
N GLU A 190 3.99 -17.84 -9.30
CA GLU A 190 3.65 -19.18 -8.81
C GLU A 190 2.75 -19.12 -7.59
N THR A 191 3.12 -18.31 -6.58
CA THR A 191 2.31 -18.10 -5.37
C THR A 191 0.93 -17.54 -5.69
N LEU A 192 0.87 -16.55 -6.60
CA LEU A 192 -0.40 -15.94 -7.00
C LEU A 192 -1.28 -16.89 -7.82
N LYS A 193 -0.71 -17.72 -8.71
CA LYS A 193 -1.44 -18.78 -9.41
C LYS A 193 -1.98 -19.85 -8.45
N GLY A 194 -1.19 -20.22 -7.45
CA GLY A 194 -1.65 -21.12 -6.40
C GLY A 194 -2.83 -20.55 -5.60
N LEU A 195 -2.77 -19.26 -5.26
CA LEU A 195 -3.89 -18.57 -4.62
C LEU A 195 -5.11 -18.53 -5.53
N ALA A 196 -4.97 -18.17 -6.80
CA ALA A 196 -6.06 -18.13 -7.78
C ALA A 196 -6.79 -19.48 -7.86
N ALA A 197 -6.04 -20.57 -8.03
CA ALA A 197 -6.60 -21.93 -8.10
C ALA A 197 -7.33 -22.32 -6.80
N LEU A 198 -6.80 -21.91 -5.63
CA LEU A 198 -7.45 -22.13 -4.34
C LEU A 198 -8.78 -21.37 -4.27
N LEU A 199 -8.79 -20.08 -4.64
CA LEU A 199 -9.99 -19.24 -4.59
C LEU A 199 -11.06 -19.71 -5.57
N GLU A 200 -10.70 -20.13 -6.79
CA GLU A 200 -11.63 -20.73 -7.77
C GLU A 200 -12.31 -21.96 -7.19
N ARG A 201 -11.54 -22.88 -6.61
CA ARG A 201 -12.08 -24.10 -5.99
C ARG A 201 -13.02 -23.77 -4.84
N LYS A 202 -12.67 -22.82 -3.95
CA LYS A 202 -13.50 -22.44 -2.81
C LYS A 202 -14.75 -21.68 -3.25
N SER A 203 -14.65 -20.79 -4.24
CA SER A 203 -15.81 -20.09 -4.83
C SER A 203 -16.84 -21.08 -5.40
N ALA A 204 -16.38 -22.12 -6.10
CA ALA A 204 -17.26 -23.16 -6.60
C ALA A 204 -17.95 -23.96 -5.48
N VAL A 205 -17.27 -24.23 -4.38
CA VAL A 205 -17.83 -24.93 -3.21
C VAL A 205 -18.86 -24.07 -2.48
N TYR A 206 -18.62 -22.78 -2.33
CA TYR A 206 -19.48 -21.88 -1.56
C TYR A 206 -20.60 -21.23 -2.38
N GLY A 207 -20.49 -21.29 -3.73
CA GLY A 207 -21.51 -20.77 -4.64
C GLY A 207 -21.50 -19.25 -4.83
N HIS A 208 -20.38 -18.60 -4.48
CA HIS A 208 -20.16 -17.16 -4.72
C HIS A 208 -18.68 -16.87 -5.00
N PRO A 209 -18.36 -15.81 -5.77
CA PRO A 209 -16.98 -15.41 -6.02
C PRO A 209 -16.30 -14.94 -4.71
N ILE A 210 -15.00 -15.28 -4.56
CA ILE A 210 -14.12 -14.72 -3.54
C ILE A 210 -13.14 -13.81 -4.27
N TYR A 211 -13.18 -12.50 -4.00
CA TYR A 211 -12.40 -11.53 -4.75
C TYR A 211 -10.96 -11.38 -4.20
N ILE A 212 -9.98 -11.19 -5.09
CA ILE A 212 -8.70 -10.61 -4.70
C ILE A 212 -8.84 -9.09 -4.74
N ILE A 213 -8.57 -8.42 -3.63
CA ILE A 213 -8.43 -6.97 -3.53
C ILE A 213 -6.95 -6.67 -3.67
N ALA A 214 -6.50 -6.31 -4.88
CA ALA A 214 -5.11 -6.03 -5.17
C ALA A 214 -4.77 -4.58 -4.82
N ASP A 215 -4.14 -4.38 -3.67
CA ASP A 215 -3.64 -3.07 -3.22
C ASP A 215 -2.24 -2.83 -3.79
N GLU A 216 -2.15 -2.03 -4.87
CA GLU A 216 -0.96 -1.91 -5.70
C GLU A 216 -0.32 -0.50 -5.76
N PRO A 217 -0.22 0.27 -4.68
CA PRO A 217 0.38 1.60 -4.72
C PRO A 217 1.89 1.58 -5.02
N TYR A 218 2.55 0.42 -4.92
CA TYR A 218 3.98 0.22 -5.14
C TYR A 218 4.31 -0.53 -6.42
N ARG A 219 3.34 -0.78 -7.31
CA ARG A 219 3.51 -1.61 -8.53
C ARG A 219 4.74 -1.23 -9.37
N GLU A 220 5.04 0.05 -9.49
CA GLU A 220 6.16 0.56 -10.27
C GLU A 220 7.48 0.62 -9.47
N LEU A 221 7.44 0.43 -8.16
CA LEU A 221 8.62 0.52 -7.30
C LEU A 221 9.23 -0.87 -7.14
N VAL A 222 10.01 -1.30 -8.11
CA VAL A 222 10.69 -2.61 -8.13
C VAL A 222 12.14 -2.46 -8.60
N TYR A 223 13.00 -3.35 -8.12
CA TYR A 223 14.45 -3.27 -8.31
C TYR A 223 14.99 -4.53 -8.99
N GLY A 224 16.18 -4.41 -9.60
CA GLY A 224 16.90 -5.58 -10.13
C GLY A 224 16.16 -6.33 -11.23
N GLY A 225 15.26 -5.69 -11.98
CA GLY A 225 14.49 -6.33 -13.05
C GLY A 225 13.35 -7.25 -12.57
N VAL A 226 13.01 -7.22 -11.29
CA VAL A 226 11.85 -7.96 -10.74
C VAL A 226 10.57 -7.50 -11.42
N LYS A 227 9.74 -8.46 -11.83
CA LYS A 227 8.43 -8.20 -12.43
C LYS A 227 7.34 -8.40 -11.38
N VAL A 228 6.41 -7.44 -11.28
CA VAL A 228 5.19 -7.57 -10.49
C VAL A 228 4.13 -8.22 -11.36
N PRO A 229 3.64 -9.42 -11.03
CA PRO A 229 2.55 -10.02 -11.78
C PRO A 229 1.29 -9.17 -11.65
N PHE A 230 0.62 -8.87 -12.77
CA PHE A 230 -0.66 -8.17 -12.75
C PHE A 230 -1.77 -9.18 -12.46
N ILE A 231 -2.32 -9.12 -11.26
CA ILE A 231 -3.20 -10.17 -10.73
C ILE A 231 -4.44 -10.43 -11.60
N PRO A 232 -5.08 -9.41 -12.26
CA PRO A 232 -6.19 -9.67 -13.20
C PRO A 232 -5.85 -10.62 -14.36
N CYS A 233 -4.58 -10.73 -14.74
CA CYS A 233 -4.12 -11.72 -15.74
C CYS A 233 -4.09 -13.15 -15.21
N LEU A 234 -4.12 -13.34 -13.89
CA LEU A 234 -3.98 -14.64 -13.22
C LEU A 234 -5.29 -15.12 -12.59
N TYR A 235 -6.15 -14.19 -12.16
CA TYR A 235 -7.41 -14.48 -11.51
C TYR A 235 -8.47 -13.46 -11.91
N LYS A 236 -9.56 -13.91 -12.54
CA LYS A 236 -10.60 -13.02 -13.10
C LYS A 236 -11.30 -12.17 -12.05
N ASN A 237 -11.53 -12.72 -10.83
CA ASN A 237 -12.23 -12.03 -9.75
C ASN A 237 -11.25 -11.17 -8.93
N THR A 238 -10.56 -10.25 -9.62
CA THR A 238 -9.61 -9.32 -9.01
C THR A 238 -10.11 -7.89 -9.14
N ILE A 239 -10.15 -7.16 -8.03
CA ILE A 239 -10.43 -5.73 -7.98
C ILE A 239 -9.12 -5.03 -7.65
N VAL A 240 -8.63 -4.18 -8.55
CA VAL A 240 -7.37 -3.46 -8.33
C VAL A 240 -7.63 -2.12 -7.67
N CYS A 241 -6.89 -1.84 -6.60
CA CYS A 241 -6.78 -0.54 -5.95
C CYS A 241 -5.41 0.05 -6.22
N TYR A 242 -5.35 1.22 -6.83
CA TYR A 242 -4.10 1.88 -7.19
C TYR A 242 -4.04 3.33 -6.71
N SER A 243 -2.83 3.83 -6.50
CA SER A 243 -2.58 5.23 -6.15
C SER A 243 -1.29 5.75 -6.77
N TYR A 244 -1.32 6.98 -7.26
CA TYR A 244 -0.16 7.71 -7.75
C TYR A 244 0.70 8.32 -6.63
N SER A 245 0.34 8.07 -5.37
CA SER A 245 1.08 8.56 -4.19
C SER A 245 2.55 8.16 -4.18
N LYS A 246 2.89 7.00 -4.76
CA LYS A 246 4.25 6.44 -4.72
C LYS A 246 4.91 6.48 -6.10
N SER A 247 4.22 6.05 -7.14
CA SER A 247 4.75 6.01 -8.50
C SER A 247 5.07 7.38 -9.08
N LEU A 248 4.28 8.41 -8.78
CA LEU A 248 4.52 9.79 -9.21
C LEU A 248 4.94 10.74 -8.08
N SER A 249 5.22 10.22 -6.87
CA SER A 249 5.54 11.04 -5.69
C SER A 249 4.49 12.11 -5.39
N LEU A 250 3.20 11.75 -5.48
CA LEU A 250 2.04 12.65 -5.30
C LEU A 250 1.16 12.26 -4.09
N PRO A 251 1.72 11.97 -2.88
CA PRO A 251 0.88 11.55 -1.76
C PRO A 251 -0.06 12.64 -1.25
N GLY A 252 0.33 13.91 -1.38
CA GLY A 252 -0.48 15.07 -0.99
C GLY A 252 -1.65 15.36 -1.93
N GLU A 253 -1.54 14.94 -3.19
CA GLU A 253 -2.51 15.27 -4.25
C GLU A 253 -3.75 14.38 -4.26
N ARG A 254 -3.72 13.27 -3.54
CA ARG A 254 -4.87 12.37 -3.32
C ARG A 254 -5.54 11.89 -4.60
N ILE A 255 -4.79 11.22 -5.46
CA ILE A 255 -5.29 10.66 -6.72
C ILE A 255 -4.94 9.18 -6.87
N GLY A 256 -5.92 8.38 -7.27
CA GLY A 256 -5.83 6.94 -7.49
C GLY A 256 -7.06 6.43 -8.24
N TYR A 257 -7.19 5.13 -8.35
CA TYR A 257 -8.35 4.50 -9.00
C TYR A 257 -8.63 3.10 -8.47
N VAL A 258 -9.86 2.66 -8.70
CA VAL A 258 -10.28 1.26 -8.68
C VAL A 258 -10.41 0.79 -10.11
N TYR A 259 -9.95 -0.42 -10.41
CA TYR A 259 -10.20 -1.13 -11.66
C TYR A 259 -10.97 -2.42 -11.37
N VAL A 260 -12.16 -2.55 -11.96
CA VAL A 260 -12.98 -3.75 -11.91
C VAL A 260 -13.02 -4.33 -13.32
N PRO A 261 -12.28 -5.43 -13.61
CA PRO A 261 -12.29 -6.01 -14.95
C PRO A 261 -13.69 -6.44 -15.39
N GLY A 262 -14.10 -6.07 -16.61
CA GLY A 262 -15.43 -6.43 -17.13
C GLY A 262 -15.66 -7.94 -17.33
N PHE A 263 -14.58 -8.73 -17.25
CA PHE A 263 -14.65 -10.21 -17.29
C PHE A 263 -14.73 -10.86 -15.89
N ALA A 264 -14.70 -10.08 -14.80
CA ALA A 264 -14.94 -10.61 -13.46
C ALA A 264 -16.39 -11.04 -13.28
N ASP A 265 -16.63 -11.99 -12.39
CA ASP A 265 -17.99 -12.36 -12.02
C ASP A 265 -18.68 -11.14 -11.38
N ASP A 266 -19.94 -10.90 -11.73
CA ASP A 266 -20.75 -9.78 -11.24
C ASP A 266 -20.11 -8.38 -11.43
N ALA A 267 -19.23 -8.19 -12.42
CA ALA A 267 -18.43 -6.98 -12.61
C ALA A 267 -19.23 -5.67 -12.54
N ASP A 268 -20.36 -5.59 -13.24
CA ASP A 268 -21.22 -4.39 -13.26
C ASP A 268 -21.83 -4.12 -11.88
N ALA A 269 -22.26 -5.16 -11.18
CA ALA A 269 -22.83 -5.05 -9.83
C ALA A 269 -21.76 -4.62 -8.81
N VAL A 270 -20.58 -5.21 -8.90
CA VAL A 270 -19.42 -4.84 -8.04
C VAL A 270 -19.00 -3.39 -8.28
N TYR A 271 -18.88 -2.98 -9.55
CA TYR A 271 -18.54 -1.59 -9.89
C TYR A 271 -19.60 -0.62 -9.35
N ALA A 272 -20.88 -0.92 -9.55
CA ALA A 272 -21.99 -0.09 -9.05
C ALA A 272 -22.02 -0.02 -7.52
N ALA A 273 -21.75 -1.14 -6.83
CA ALA A 273 -21.66 -1.19 -5.38
C ALA A 273 -20.49 -0.35 -4.84
N ILE A 274 -19.30 -0.40 -5.48
CA ILE A 274 -18.14 0.43 -5.14
C ILE A 274 -18.47 1.91 -5.33
N ALA A 275 -19.09 2.30 -6.43
CA ALA A 275 -19.53 3.68 -6.67
C ALA A 275 -20.55 4.15 -5.63
N GLY A 276 -21.50 3.28 -5.25
CA GLY A 276 -22.47 3.52 -4.17
C GLY A 276 -21.79 3.70 -2.81
N ALA A 277 -20.83 2.85 -2.48
CA ALA A 277 -20.03 2.93 -1.27
C ALA A 277 -19.23 4.24 -1.22
N ALA A 278 -18.58 4.63 -2.31
CA ALA A 278 -17.87 5.90 -2.42
C ALA A 278 -18.81 7.09 -2.18
N ARG A 279 -20.02 7.06 -2.76
CA ARG A 279 -21.04 8.11 -2.59
C ARG A 279 -21.43 8.32 -1.13
N ILE A 280 -21.73 7.25 -0.38
CA ILE A 280 -22.13 7.37 1.03
C ILE A 280 -21.00 7.78 1.96
N MET A 281 -19.74 7.60 1.57
CA MET A 281 -18.58 8.11 2.28
C MET A 281 -18.29 9.59 1.95
N GLY A 282 -19.14 10.25 1.15
CA GLY A 282 -18.97 11.64 0.77
C GLY A 282 -17.92 11.87 -0.33
N HIS A 283 -17.51 10.83 -1.02
CA HIS A 283 -16.60 10.93 -2.16
C HIS A 283 -17.39 11.34 -3.41
N VAL A 284 -17.49 12.65 -3.65
CA VAL A 284 -18.24 13.21 -4.79
C VAL A 284 -17.49 12.98 -6.10
N CYS A 285 -16.23 13.36 -6.13
CA CYS A 285 -15.25 13.11 -7.20
C CYS A 285 -13.84 13.38 -6.67
N PRO A 286 -12.78 12.82 -7.29
CA PRO A 286 -11.42 13.19 -6.94
C PRO A 286 -11.06 14.60 -7.47
N PRO A 287 -9.95 15.21 -6.99
CA PRO A 287 -9.53 16.55 -7.43
C PRO A 287 -9.41 16.64 -8.96
N THR A 288 -10.18 17.54 -9.59
CA THR A 288 -10.32 17.62 -11.03
C THR A 288 -9.03 18.02 -11.74
N LEU A 289 -8.23 18.94 -11.15
CA LEU A 289 -6.90 19.24 -11.65
C LEU A 289 -6.02 17.99 -11.73
N MET A 290 -6.03 17.17 -10.68
CA MET A 290 -5.18 15.97 -10.65
C MET A 290 -5.66 14.88 -11.60
N GLN A 291 -6.96 14.75 -11.84
CA GLN A 291 -7.46 13.87 -12.90
C GLN A 291 -6.89 14.30 -14.26
N LYS A 292 -6.87 15.62 -14.54
CA LYS A 292 -6.27 16.16 -15.77
C LYS A 292 -4.76 15.95 -15.85
N VAL A 293 -4.04 16.05 -14.72
CA VAL A 293 -2.61 15.70 -14.67
C VAL A 293 -2.40 14.23 -15.04
N ILE A 294 -3.21 13.32 -14.51
CA ILE A 294 -3.10 11.89 -14.84
C ILE A 294 -3.38 11.62 -16.33
N GLU A 295 -4.25 12.36 -16.97
CA GLU A 295 -4.47 12.28 -18.42
C GLU A 295 -3.17 12.41 -19.22
N TYR A 296 -2.24 13.28 -18.77
CA TYR A 296 -0.94 13.48 -19.38
C TYR A 296 0.17 12.55 -18.83
N CYS A 297 0.02 12.06 -17.60
CA CYS A 297 1.09 11.41 -16.85
C CYS A 297 0.82 9.93 -16.54
N ALA A 298 -0.24 9.31 -17.07
CA ALA A 298 -0.56 7.91 -16.79
C ALA A 298 0.59 6.94 -17.13
N GLU A 299 1.35 7.25 -18.19
CA GLU A 299 2.48 6.45 -18.66
C GLU A 299 3.83 6.80 -17.98
N GLU A 300 3.88 7.84 -17.12
CA GLU A 300 5.11 8.23 -16.42
C GLU A 300 5.52 7.19 -15.37
N ARG A 301 6.83 7.04 -15.19
CA ARG A 301 7.41 6.08 -14.22
C ARG A 301 8.38 6.81 -13.29
N PRO A 302 8.53 6.34 -12.03
CA PRO A 302 9.46 6.93 -11.09
C PRO A 302 10.91 6.67 -11.50
N ASP A 303 11.79 7.63 -11.17
CA ASP A 303 13.24 7.37 -11.15
C ASP A 303 13.60 6.69 -9.82
N LEU A 304 14.00 5.43 -9.89
CA LEU A 304 14.24 4.61 -8.70
C LEU A 304 15.71 4.53 -8.28
N VAL A 305 16.62 5.23 -8.98
CA VAL A 305 18.08 5.14 -8.71
C VAL A 305 18.38 5.41 -7.24
N ALA A 306 17.90 6.54 -6.71
CA ALA A 306 18.17 6.90 -5.32
C ALA A 306 17.58 5.89 -4.31
N TYR A 307 16.40 5.33 -4.59
CA TYR A 307 15.82 4.30 -3.72
C TYR A 307 16.59 2.97 -3.81
N ASP A 308 17.08 2.60 -4.98
CA ASP A 308 17.88 1.37 -5.14
C ASP A 308 19.25 1.48 -4.45
N GLU A 309 19.89 2.65 -4.53
CA GLU A 309 21.12 2.95 -3.78
C GLU A 309 20.88 2.86 -2.26
N ASN A 310 19.83 3.50 -1.76
CA ASN A 310 19.45 3.45 -0.35
C ASN A 310 19.13 2.03 0.12
N ARG A 311 18.37 1.28 -0.70
CA ARG A 311 18.03 -0.13 -0.46
C ARG A 311 19.28 -0.98 -0.30
N ASN A 312 20.18 -0.88 -1.25
CA ASN A 312 21.42 -1.66 -1.27
C ASN A 312 22.32 -1.29 -0.09
N LEU A 313 22.50 0.01 0.17
CA LEU A 313 23.30 0.48 1.29
C LEU A 313 22.77 -0.06 2.62
N LEU A 314 21.47 0.17 2.91
CA LEU A 314 20.88 -0.22 4.19
C LEU A 314 20.84 -1.75 4.35
N TYR A 315 20.34 -2.47 3.34
CA TYR A 315 20.23 -3.93 3.37
C TYR A 315 21.59 -4.59 3.59
N ASN A 316 22.61 -4.24 2.79
CA ASN A 316 23.92 -4.87 2.88
C ASN A 316 24.59 -4.55 4.22
N SER A 317 24.56 -3.29 4.67
CA SER A 317 25.14 -2.91 5.95
C SER A 317 24.52 -3.63 7.13
N LEU A 318 23.18 -3.75 7.18
CA LEU A 318 22.52 -4.47 8.27
C LEU A 318 22.84 -5.97 8.23
N ARG A 319 22.89 -6.58 7.05
CA ARG A 319 23.26 -7.99 6.88
C ARG A 319 24.72 -8.24 7.35
N GLU A 320 25.65 -7.37 7.01
CA GLU A 320 27.04 -7.44 7.47
C GLU A 320 27.17 -7.30 8.99
N MET A 321 26.33 -6.50 9.63
CA MET A 321 26.28 -6.36 11.09
C MET A 321 25.66 -7.59 11.78
N GLY A 322 24.98 -8.48 11.03
CA GLY A 322 24.36 -9.70 11.54
C GLY A 322 22.86 -9.62 11.77
N TYR A 323 22.19 -8.59 11.27
CA TYR A 323 20.71 -8.55 11.27
C TYR A 323 20.12 -9.56 10.28
N GLU A 324 19.01 -10.21 10.64
CA GLU A 324 18.19 -10.98 9.73
C GLU A 324 17.19 -10.05 9.04
N CYS A 325 17.30 -9.88 7.71
CA CYS A 325 16.45 -9.00 6.92
C CYS A 325 15.80 -9.76 5.78
N ALA A 326 14.51 -9.51 5.51
CA ALA A 326 13.92 -9.85 4.22
C ALA A 326 14.58 -9.03 3.12
N LYS A 327 14.92 -9.66 1.99
CA LYS A 327 15.45 -8.92 0.84
C LYS A 327 14.31 -8.15 0.18
N PRO A 328 14.36 -6.81 0.10
CA PRO A 328 13.31 -6.04 -0.53
C PRO A 328 13.48 -6.05 -2.06
N ASP A 329 12.50 -6.59 -2.75
CA ASP A 329 12.44 -6.61 -4.21
C ASP A 329 11.64 -5.41 -4.78
N GLY A 330 10.86 -4.75 -3.92
CA GLY A 330 10.05 -3.59 -4.28
C GLY A 330 9.67 -2.71 -3.10
N ALA A 331 8.79 -1.74 -3.34
CA ALA A 331 8.44 -0.67 -2.42
C ALA A 331 9.67 0.13 -1.96
N PHE A 332 9.67 0.66 -0.77
CA PHE A 332 10.84 1.32 -0.16
C PHE A 332 10.95 0.99 1.34
N TYR A 333 10.67 -0.28 1.68
CA TYR A 333 10.71 -0.78 3.04
C TYR A 333 11.71 -1.92 3.18
N LEU A 334 12.41 -1.94 4.31
CA LEU A 334 13.23 -3.06 4.76
C LEU A 334 12.58 -3.64 6.02
N PHE A 335 12.40 -4.94 6.05
CA PHE A 335 11.78 -5.66 7.15
C PHE A 335 12.80 -6.51 7.87
N VAL A 336 12.99 -6.22 9.14
CA VAL A 336 14.12 -6.71 9.95
C VAL A 336 13.60 -7.44 11.17
N LYS A 337 14.18 -8.60 11.45
CA LYS A 337 13.90 -9.36 12.68
C LYS A 337 14.62 -8.72 13.86
N ALA A 338 13.91 -8.46 14.95
CA ALA A 338 14.52 -7.97 16.17
C ALA A 338 15.45 -9.04 16.76
N PRO A 339 16.68 -8.68 17.23
CA PRO A 339 17.68 -9.65 17.67
C PRO A 339 17.22 -10.63 18.78
N ASN A 340 16.37 -10.15 19.69
CA ASN A 340 15.80 -10.95 20.77
C ASN A 340 14.35 -11.37 20.53
N GLY A 341 13.79 -11.07 19.33
CA GLY A 341 12.39 -11.34 19.02
C GLY A 341 11.38 -10.36 19.63
N ASP A 342 11.82 -9.31 20.33
CA ASP A 342 10.98 -8.24 20.87
C ASP A 342 11.24 -6.92 20.14
N ALA A 343 10.45 -6.67 19.10
CA ALA A 343 10.59 -5.47 18.28
C ALA A 343 10.14 -4.18 19.00
N ASN A 344 9.25 -4.27 19.97
CA ASN A 344 8.79 -3.13 20.75
C ASN A 344 9.92 -2.65 21.69
N ALA A 345 10.52 -3.58 22.44
CA ALA A 345 11.68 -3.27 23.31
C ALA A 345 12.87 -2.76 22.47
N PHE A 346 13.12 -3.36 21.30
CA PHE A 346 14.17 -2.89 20.38
C PHE A 346 13.89 -1.46 19.90
N SER A 347 12.68 -1.16 19.45
CA SER A 347 12.29 0.17 18.96
C SER A 347 12.41 1.24 20.06
N GLU A 348 11.93 0.92 21.27
CA GLU A 348 12.00 1.85 22.40
C GLU A 348 13.45 2.15 22.79
N LYS A 349 14.30 1.13 22.90
CA LYS A 349 15.74 1.29 23.19
C LYS A 349 16.45 2.09 22.10
N ALA A 350 16.23 1.77 20.82
CA ALA A 350 16.80 2.47 19.68
C ALA A 350 16.43 3.96 19.66
N LYS A 351 15.16 4.25 19.95
CA LYS A 351 14.63 5.61 20.07
C LYS A 351 15.29 6.41 21.18
N LEU A 352 15.39 5.84 22.39
CA LEU A 352 15.88 6.56 23.57
C LEU A 352 17.40 6.72 23.60
N GLU A 353 18.15 5.69 23.20
CA GLU A 353 19.60 5.67 23.31
C GLU A 353 20.30 6.25 22.06
N HIS A 354 19.66 6.15 20.87
CA HIS A 354 20.31 6.47 19.60
C HIS A 354 19.52 7.41 18.69
N ASN A 355 18.36 7.93 19.10
CA ASN A 355 17.44 8.69 18.24
C ASN A 355 17.11 7.95 16.93
N LEU A 356 17.10 6.62 16.96
CA LEU A 356 16.86 5.75 15.83
C LEU A 356 15.39 5.28 15.86
N LEU A 357 14.57 5.79 14.93
CA LEU A 357 13.14 5.57 14.92
C LEU A 357 12.77 4.47 13.92
N VAL A 358 12.40 3.31 14.44
CA VAL A 358 12.01 2.13 13.67
C VAL A 358 10.63 1.68 14.09
N VAL A 359 9.82 1.11 13.19
CA VAL A 359 8.42 0.78 13.47
C VAL A 359 8.27 -0.69 13.83
N PRO A 360 7.91 -1.05 15.08
CA PRO A 360 7.63 -2.43 15.45
C PRO A 360 6.42 -2.97 14.67
N ALA A 361 6.48 -4.26 14.32
CA ALA A 361 5.56 -4.84 13.35
C ALA A 361 4.38 -5.62 13.96
N ASP A 362 4.10 -5.45 15.24
CA ASP A 362 2.93 -6.04 15.89
C ASP A 362 1.63 -5.59 15.21
N GLY A 363 1.51 -4.28 14.92
CA GLY A 363 0.37 -3.73 14.19
C GLY A 363 0.23 -4.25 12.76
N PHE A 364 1.32 -4.71 12.15
CA PHE A 364 1.32 -5.35 10.83
C PHE A 364 0.98 -6.85 10.89
N GLY A 365 0.70 -7.40 12.07
CA GLY A 365 0.40 -8.82 12.27
C GLY A 365 1.64 -9.74 12.24
N CYS A 366 2.84 -9.19 12.46
CA CYS A 366 4.09 -9.94 12.42
C CYS A 366 5.02 -9.53 13.58
N PRO A 367 4.68 -9.91 14.83
CA PRO A 367 5.47 -9.58 16.01
C PRO A 367 6.91 -10.13 15.89
N GLY A 368 7.84 -9.48 16.56
CA GLY A 368 9.26 -9.85 16.51
C GLY A 368 10.04 -9.25 15.34
N TYR A 369 9.38 -8.49 14.48
CA TYR A 369 9.99 -7.76 13.36
C TYR A 369 9.75 -6.26 13.50
N PHE A 370 10.59 -5.47 12.82
CA PHE A 370 10.39 -4.03 12.66
C PHE A 370 10.61 -3.58 11.21
N ARG A 371 9.95 -2.51 10.84
CA ARG A 371 10.03 -1.91 9.51
C ARG A 371 10.92 -0.68 9.51
N LEU A 372 11.76 -0.56 8.47
CA LEU A 372 12.51 0.63 8.11
C LEU A 372 12.01 1.15 6.75
N SER A 373 11.75 2.45 6.65
CA SER A 373 11.41 3.11 5.40
C SER A 373 12.66 3.78 4.82
N TYR A 374 13.25 3.25 3.74
CA TYR A 374 14.48 3.79 3.17
C TYR A 374 14.25 4.90 2.11
N CYS A 375 13.02 5.44 2.02
CA CYS A 375 12.74 6.66 1.26
C CYS A 375 13.16 7.91 2.06
N VAL A 376 14.45 8.01 2.34
CA VAL A 376 15.10 9.05 3.14
C VAL A 376 16.37 9.54 2.43
N ALA A 377 17.01 10.57 2.93
CA ALA A 377 18.28 11.04 2.39
C ALA A 377 19.39 9.98 2.60
N ASN A 378 20.20 9.73 1.58
CA ASN A 378 21.28 8.72 1.62
C ASN A 378 22.27 8.96 2.77
N ASP A 379 22.64 10.24 3.00
CA ASP A 379 23.54 10.62 4.08
C ASP A 379 22.96 10.34 5.48
N MET A 380 21.64 10.41 5.67
CA MET A 380 20.99 9.99 6.91
C MET A 380 21.20 8.49 7.16
N ILE A 381 21.09 7.66 6.13
CA ILE A 381 21.35 6.22 6.24
C ILE A 381 22.79 6.00 6.71
N GLN A 382 23.76 6.65 6.05
CA GLN A 382 25.19 6.52 6.41
C GLN A 382 25.46 6.92 7.87
N ARG A 383 24.90 8.04 8.32
CA ARG A 383 25.06 8.51 9.72
C ARG A 383 24.38 7.60 10.73
N SER A 384 23.33 6.86 10.36
CA SER A 384 22.61 5.96 11.26
C SER A 384 23.31 4.61 11.48
N LEU A 385 24.21 4.19 10.58
CA LEU A 385 24.85 2.87 10.66
C LEU A 385 25.57 2.58 11.98
N PRO A 386 26.30 3.55 12.61
CA PRO A 386 26.87 3.33 13.93
C PRO A 386 25.83 3.02 15.01
N ALA A 387 24.64 3.63 14.95
CA ALA A 387 23.55 3.37 15.89
C ALA A 387 23.01 1.93 15.72
N PHE A 388 22.80 1.46 14.49
CA PHE A 388 22.43 0.06 14.24
C PHE A 388 23.50 -0.91 14.75
N LYS A 389 24.79 -0.60 14.55
CA LYS A 389 25.90 -1.43 15.07
C LYS A 389 25.88 -1.51 16.59
N ALA A 390 25.78 -0.38 17.29
CA ALA A 390 25.67 -0.35 18.74
C ALA A 390 24.47 -1.13 19.26
N MET A 391 23.31 -0.99 18.57
CA MET A 391 22.09 -1.72 18.92
C MET A 391 22.30 -3.23 18.82
N ILE A 392 22.77 -3.79 17.70
CA ILE A 392 22.94 -5.25 17.57
C ILE A 392 23.99 -5.80 18.54
N GLU A 393 25.07 -5.05 18.82
CA GLU A 393 26.11 -5.43 19.79
C GLU A 393 25.58 -5.50 21.21
N SER A 394 24.59 -4.68 21.56
CA SER A 394 23.97 -4.70 22.90
C SER A 394 23.08 -5.91 23.17
N TYR A 395 22.86 -6.78 22.18
CA TYR A 395 22.08 -8.02 22.28
C TYR A 395 22.97 -9.27 22.16
N LYS A 396 24.28 -9.13 21.99
CA LYS A 396 25.26 -10.23 22.01
C LYS A 396 25.77 -10.47 23.41
#